data_627ada94d020f9577c1cdbca27fb204f
#
_entry.id   627ada94d020f9577c1cdbca27fb204f
#
_cell.length_a   1.000
_cell.length_b   1.000
_cell.length_c   1.000
_cell.angle_alpha   90.00
_cell.angle_beta   90.00
_cell.angle_gamma   90.00
#
_symmetry.space_group_name_H-M   'P 1'
#
loop_
_entity.id
_entity.type
_entity.pdbx_description
1 polymer ?
#
loop_
_entity_poly.entity_id
_entity_poly.type
_entity_poly.pdbx_seq_one_letter_code
_entity_poly.pdbx_strand_id
1 'polypeptide(L)'
;HMPDAARVHYAYLDAGGIAPNVVQARATVRQLIRSPSLGGLSSLVERVRAIAEGAALMSGTRVTSRVFSAVSNLTENRPLSEAMQAEFEALGPVPFDAEDAVFASSIRESLSREDIADTFERLAMKPDYDMALCDFIAPLDRPFMGGMGSTDVGDVSWAVPTVQARVATCAVGTALHSWQQTAQGKAPAAHKGMLHAAKVMAATARRALTDPALIAAAKKAHESHLAEYPYTCPIPPETRPPVGEG
;
A
#
# COMPACT_ATOMS: atom_id res chain seq x y z
N HIS A 1 10.77 -12.96 17.93
CA HIS A 1 11.80 -12.89 16.85
C HIS A 1 11.17 -12.59 15.50
N MET A 2 10.24 -11.63 15.45
CA MET A 2 9.75 -11.08 14.17
C MET A 2 10.65 -9.93 13.73
N PRO A 3 10.91 -9.76 12.42
CA PRO A 3 11.55 -8.52 11.92
C PRO A 3 10.66 -7.32 12.24
N ASP A 4 11.26 -6.18 12.57
CA ASP A 4 10.53 -4.97 13.01
C ASP A 4 9.50 -4.48 11.99
N ALA A 5 9.81 -4.63 10.70
CA ALA A 5 8.92 -4.25 9.60
C ALA A 5 7.88 -5.32 9.22
N ALA A 6 7.92 -6.52 9.83
CA ALA A 6 6.95 -7.58 9.56
C ALA A 6 5.71 -7.45 10.45
N ARG A 7 4.57 -7.95 9.96
CA ARG A 7 3.30 -8.01 10.72
C ARG A 7 2.60 -9.33 10.46
N VAL A 8 2.00 -9.88 11.52
CA VAL A 8 1.06 -11.00 11.42
C VAL A 8 -0.21 -10.57 12.14
N HIS A 9 -1.29 -10.46 11.39
CA HIS A 9 -2.62 -10.19 11.93
C HIS A 9 -3.45 -11.46 11.81
N TYR A 10 -4.41 -11.63 12.71
CA TYR A 10 -5.33 -12.76 12.61
C TYR A 10 -6.74 -12.38 13.03
N ALA A 11 -7.70 -13.16 12.53
CA ALA A 11 -9.10 -13.09 12.96
C ALA A 11 -9.69 -14.49 12.95
N TYR A 12 -10.47 -14.80 13.98
CA TYR A 12 -11.27 -16.02 13.99
C TYR A 12 -12.45 -15.87 13.03
N LEU A 13 -12.54 -16.75 12.05
CA LEU A 13 -13.71 -16.82 11.16
C LEU A 13 -14.77 -17.76 11.75
N ASP A 14 -14.32 -18.78 12.48
CA ASP A 14 -15.14 -19.74 13.17
C ASP A 14 -14.35 -20.21 14.40
N ALA A 15 -14.89 -20.03 15.59
CA ALA A 15 -14.33 -20.51 16.84
C ALA A 15 -15.27 -21.53 17.53
N GLY A 16 -16.28 -22.02 16.80
CA GLY A 16 -17.33 -22.90 17.29
C GLY A 16 -18.56 -22.14 17.80
N GLY A 17 -19.46 -22.83 18.48
CA GLY A 17 -20.68 -22.23 19.03
C GLY A 17 -20.44 -21.32 20.25
N ILE A 18 -21.51 -20.69 20.74
CA ILE A 18 -21.48 -19.75 21.85
C ILE A 18 -21.44 -20.43 23.24
N ALA A 19 -21.68 -21.73 23.32
CA ALA A 19 -21.71 -22.44 24.59
C ALA A 19 -20.28 -22.76 25.08
N PRO A 20 -19.81 -22.14 26.18
CA PRO A 20 -18.41 -22.23 26.62
C PRO A 20 -18.01 -23.62 27.18
N ASN A 21 -18.97 -24.47 27.47
CA ASN A 21 -18.79 -25.81 28.00
C ASN A 21 -18.81 -26.91 26.90
N VAL A 22 -18.89 -26.53 25.63
CA VAL A 22 -18.85 -27.44 24.48
C VAL A 22 -17.46 -27.41 23.86
N VAL A 23 -16.84 -28.58 23.74
CA VAL A 23 -15.57 -28.75 23.02
C VAL A 23 -15.82 -28.64 21.52
N GLN A 24 -15.24 -27.68 20.89
CA GLN A 24 -15.44 -27.41 19.47
C GLN A 24 -14.67 -28.39 18.60
N ALA A 25 -15.34 -29.01 17.62
CA ALA A 25 -14.70 -29.96 16.70
C ALA A 25 -13.85 -29.24 15.61
N ARG A 26 -14.12 -27.95 15.36
CA ARG A 26 -13.46 -27.19 14.32
C ARG A 26 -13.33 -25.71 14.72
N ALA A 27 -12.22 -25.10 14.34
CA ALA A 27 -12.03 -23.66 14.38
C ALA A 27 -11.28 -23.21 13.11
N THR A 28 -11.54 -22.00 12.67
CA THR A 28 -10.91 -21.43 11.48
C THR A 28 -10.37 -20.04 11.81
N VAL A 29 -9.08 -19.85 11.55
CA VAL A 29 -8.38 -18.57 11.75
C VAL A 29 -7.86 -18.08 10.40
N ARG A 30 -8.19 -16.85 10.05
CA ARG A 30 -7.57 -16.15 8.92
C ARG A 30 -6.31 -15.43 9.39
N GLN A 31 -5.21 -15.65 8.69
CA GLN A 31 -3.94 -14.96 8.94
C GLN A 31 -3.68 -13.97 7.81
N LEU A 32 -3.21 -12.76 8.15
CA LEU A 32 -2.67 -11.78 7.22
C LEU A 32 -1.20 -11.56 7.57
N ILE A 33 -0.31 -12.10 6.73
CA ILE A 33 1.13 -12.07 6.95
C ILE A 33 1.73 -11.02 6.02
N ARG A 34 2.57 -10.14 6.55
CA ARG A 34 3.16 -9.01 5.82
C ARG A 34 4.65 -8.93 6.07
N SER A 35 5.40 -8.68 4.99
CA SER A 35 6.84 -8.43 5.01
C SER A 35 7.20 -7.41 3.93
N PRO A 36 8.27 -6.64 4.09
CA PRO A 36 8.73 -5.69 3.08
C PRO A 36 9.23 -6.34 1.78
N SER A 37 9.58 -7.62 1.80
CA SER A 37 10.12 -8.35 0.65
C SER A 37 9.47 -9.72 0.49
N LEU A 38 9.45 -10.22 -0.75
CA LEU A 38 8.93 -11.57 -1.07
C LEU A 38 9.69 -12.67 -0.33
N GLY A 39 11.01 -12.61 -0.24
CA GLY A 39 11.81 -13.61 0.48
C GLY A 39 11.50 -13.63 1.98
N GLY A 40 11.36 -12.45 2.59
CA GLY A 40 10.92 -12.32 3.98
C GLY A 40 9.48 -12.81 4.19
N LEU A 41 8.58 -12.56 3.24
CA LEU A 41 7.21 -13.05 3.28
C LEU A 41 7.16 -14.58 3.23
N SER A 42 7.88 -15.21 2.31
CA SER A 42 7.93 -16.67 2.18
C SER A 42 8.40 -17.34 3.48
N SER A 43 9.52 -16.87 4.02
CA SER A 43 10.06 -17.38 5.28
C SER A 43 9.07 -17.23 6.46
N LEU A 44 8.33 -16.11 6.49
CA LEU A 44 7.35 -15.87 7.53
C LEU A 44 6.12 -16.77 7.39
N VAL A 45 5.66 -17.02 6.18
CA VAL A 45 4.55 -17.96 5.88
C VAL A 45 4.91 -19.37 6.32
N GLU A 46 6.10 -19.85 5.98
CA GLU A 46 6.60 -21.16 6.41
C GLU A 46 6.65 -21.27 7.94
N ARG A 47 7.13 -20.24 8.60
CA ARG A 47 7.18 -20.20 10.06
C ARG A 47 5.79 -20.22 10.70
N VAL A 48 4.83 -19.47 10.17
CA VAL A 48 3.44 -19.47 10.67
C VAL A 48 2.80 -20.85 10.48
N ARG A 49 3.07 -21.52 9.35
CA ARG A 49 2.61 -22.91 9.12
C ARG A 49 3.21 -23.87 10.15
N ALA A 50 4.51 -23.83 10.38
CA ALA A 50 5.17 -24.67 11.39
C ALA A 50 4.62 -24.43 12.80
N ILE A 51 4.29 -23.19 13.15
CA ILE A 51 3.63 -22.87 14.44
C ILE A 51 2.24 -23.52 14.51
N ALA A 52 1.46 -23.44 13.44
CA ALA A 52 0.13 -24.06 13.39
C ALA A 52 0.20 -25.60 13.49
N GLU A 53 1.18 -26.23 12.86
CA GLU A 53 1.45 -27.67 12.97
C GLU A 53 1.85 -28.07 14.39
N GLY A 54 2.74 -27.26 15.01
CA GLY A 54 3.10 -27.47 16.41
C GLY A 54 1.91 -27.34 17.37
N ALA A 55 1.03 -26.38 17.15
CA ALA A 55 -0.20 -26.22 17.94
C ALA A 55 -1.15 -27.40 17.76
N ALA A 56 -1.30 -27.90 16.53
CA ALA A 56 -2.12 -29.09 16.26
C ALA A 56 -1.55 -30.33 16.95
N LEU A 57 -0.23 -30.51 16.92
CA LEU A 57 0.43 -31.64 17.61
C LEU A 57 0.22 -31.55 19.12
N MET A 58 0.38 -30.38 19.73
CA MET A 58 0.17 -30.19 21.17
C MET A 58 -1.27 -30.45 21.62
N SER A 59 -2.25 -30.16 20.77
CA SER A 59 -3.67 -30.34 21.09
C SER A 59 -4.27 -31.67 20.61
N GLY A 60 -3.49 -32.51 19.94
CA GLY A 60 -3.97 -33.79 19.38
C GLY A 60 -4.97 -33.55 18.21
N THR A 61 -4.89 -32.45 17.54
CA THR A 61 -5.77 -32.07 16.42
C THR A 61 -5.05 -32.15 15.07
N ARG A 62 -5.74 -31.82 14.00
CA ARG A 62 -5.17 -31.68 12.65
C ARG A 62 -5.36 -30.23 12.15
N VAL A 63 -4.35 -29.71 11.47
CA VAL A 63 -4.42 -28.41 10.82
C VAL A 63 -4.31 -28.56 9.31
N THR A 64 -5.04 -27.71 8.59
CA THR A 64 -4.86 -27.50 7.15
C THR A 64 -4.75 -26.01 6.90
N SER A 65 -3.91 -25.60 5.97
CA SER A 65 -3.76 -24.20 5.59
C SER A 65 -3.97 -24.02 4.10
N ARG A 66 -4.57 -22.89 3.71
CA ARG A 66 -4.77 -22.51 2.31
C ARG A 66 -4.44 -21.04 2.13
N VAL A 67 -3.66 -20.72 1.10
CA VAL A 67 -3.44 -19.33 0.66
C VAL A 67 -4.62 -18.90 -0.20
N PHE A 68 -5.27 -17.81 0.14
CA PHE A 68 -6.39 -17.24 -0.63
C PHE A 68 -5.94 -16.16 -1.59
N SER A 69 -4.98 -15.37 -1.17
CA SER A 69 -4.47 -14.23 -1.91
C SER A 69 -3.06 -13.91 -1.42
N ALA A 70 -2.26 -13.38 -2.29
CA ALA A 70 -0.97 -12.80 -1.96
C ALA A 70 -0.66 -11.70 -2.98
N VAL A 71 0.15 -10.73 -2.58
CA VAL A 71 0.66 -9.67 -3.46
C VAL A 71 2.13 -9.44 -3.16
N SER A 72 2.87 -9.09 -4.21
CA SER A 72 4.29 -8.76 -4.12
C SER A 72 4.52 -7.32 -3.67
N ASN A 73 5.71 -7.02 -3.17
CA ASN A 73 6.12 -5.63 -2.97
C ASN A 73 6.24 -4.90 -4.30
N LEU A 74 5.94 -3.60 -4.28
CA LEU A 74 6.15 -2.73 -5.44
C LEU A 74 7.67 -2.59 -5.68
N THR A 75 8.09 -2.72 -6.94
CA THR A 75 9.47 -2.46 -7.38
C THR A 75 9.57 -1.06 -7.97
N GLU A 76 10.68 -0.38 -7.68
CA GLU A 76 10.93 0.93 -8.24
C GLU A 76 11.43 0.84 -9.69
N ASN A 77 10.94 1.75 -10.54
CA ASN A 77 11.50 1.99 -11.86
C ASN A 77 11.96 3.44 -11.94
N ARG A 78 13.22 3.68 -11.62
CA ARG A 78 13.79 5.02 -11.49
C ARG A 78 13.57 5.91 -12.72
N PRO A 79 13.80 5.46 -13.97
CA PRO A 79 13.54 6.30 -15.16
C PRO A 79 12.09 6.78 -15.25
N LEU A 80 11.12 5.92 -14.95
CA LEU A 80 9.70 6.31 -14.94
C LEU A 80 9.36 7.24 -13.76
N SER A 81 9.97 7.02 -12.60
CA SER A 81 9.79 7.89 -11.43
C SER A 81 10.29 9.31 -11.72
N GLU A 82 11.46 9.45 -12.33
CA GLU A 82 12.00 10.76 -12.76
C GLU A 82 11.12 11.43 -13.81
N ALA A 83 10.61 10.68 -14.77
CA ALA A 83 9.70 11.20 -15.78
C ALA A 83 8.40 11.71 -15.15
N MET A 84 7.81 10.97 -14.23
CA MET A 84 6.58 11.37 -13.54
C MET A 84 6.82 12.56 -12.59
N GLN A 85 7.96 12.61 -11.90
CA GLN A 85 8.36 13.76 -11.07
C GLN A 85 8.42 15.04 -11.90
N ALA A 86 9.04 14.99 -13.08
CA ALA A 86 9.12 16.13 -13.97
C ALA A 86 7.73 16.62 -14.43
N GLU A 87 6.76 15.72 -14.62
CA GLU A 87 5.38 16.12 -14.96
C GLU A 87 4.66 16.72 -13.74
N PHE A 88 4.93 16.24 -12.52
CA PHE A 88 4.46 16.91 -11.31
C PHE A 88 4.99 18.33 -11.19
N GLU A 89 6.29 18.52 -11.39
CA GLU A 89 6.95 19.83 -11.30
C GLU A 89 6.43 20.81 -12.37
N ALA A 90 6.16 20.31 -13.57
CA ALA A 90 5.59 21.10 -14.66
C ALA A 90 4.14 21.52 -14.41
N LEU A 91 3.34 20.66 -13.78
CA LEU A 91 1.93 20.94 -13.46
C LEU A 91 1.75 21.70 -12.15
N GLY A 92 2.73 21.68 -11.27
CA GLY A 92 2.66 22.24 -9.93
C GLY A 92 1.84 21.37 -8.96
N PRO A 93 1.63 21.82 -7.71
CA PRO A 93 0.82 21.13 -6.73
C PRO A 93 -0.66 21.12 -7.11
N VAL A 94 -1.47 20.36 -6.39
CA VAL A 94 -2.93 20.35 -6.57
C VAL A 94 -3.48 21.76 -6.37
N PRO A 95 -4.29 22.30 -7.31
CA PRO A 95 -4.77 23.68 -7.25
C PRO A 95 -5.95 23.83 -6.27
N PHE A 96 -5.66 23.67 -4.99
CA PHE A 96 -6.60 23.94 -3.91
C PHE A 96 -6.91 25.42 -3.81
N ASP A 97 -8.14 25.74 -3.40
CA ASP A 97 -8.58 27.11 -3.13
C ASP A 97 -8.87 27.35 -1.63
N ALA A 98 -9.32 28.56 -1.32
CA ALA A 98 -9.61 28.95 0.06
C ALA A 98 -10.78 28.15 0.67
N GLU A 99 -11.76 27.73 -0.11
CA GLU A 99 -12.89 26.93 0.38
C GLU A 99 -12.43 25.51 0.73
N ASP A 100 -11.54 24.92 -0.09
CA ASP A 100 -10.90 23.64 0.21
C ASP A 100 -10.11 23.72 1.54
N ALA A 101 -9.34 24.80 1.73
CA ALA A 101 -8.55 24.98 2.94
C ALA A 101 -9.43 25.17 4.20
N VAL A 102 -10.56 25.88 4.10
CA VAL A 102 -11.53 26.02 5.17
C VAL A 102 -12.11 24.66 5.57
N PHE A 103 -12.56 23.87 4.60
CA PHE A 103 -13.10 22.55 4.89
C PHE A 103 -12.03 21.62 5.47
N ALA A 104 -10.81 21.59 4.90
CA ALA A 104 -9.71 20.80 5.43
C ALA A 104 -9.35 21.19 6.88
N SER A 105 -9.37 22.50 7.19
CA SER A 105 -9.14 22.99 8.54
C SER A 105 -10.20 22.50 9.52
N SER A 106 -11.47 22.48 9.13
CA SER A 106 -12.56 21.95 9.99
C SER A 106 -12.38 20.44 10.28
N ILE A 107 -11.92 19.67 9.31
CA ILE A 107 -11.58 18.26 9.55
C ILE A 107 -10.41 18.12 10.53
N ARG A 108 -9.40 19.00 10.40
CA ARG A 108 -8.22 18.98 11.27
C ARG A 108 -8.52 19.31 12.74
N GLU A 109 -9.60 19.99 13.05
CA GLU A 109 -10.07 20.18 14.43
C GLU A 109 -10.35 18.85 15.16
N SER A 110 -10.65 17.79 14.40
CA SER A 110 -10.87 16.44 14.93
C SER A 110 -9.61 15.57 15.01
N LEU A 111 -8.46 16.09 14.57
CA LEU A 111 -7.17 15.39 14.55
C LEU A 111 -6.29 15.84 15.71
N SER A 112 -5.48 14.94 16.22
CA SER A 112 -4.45 15.27 17.19
C SER A 112 -3.24 15.95 16.54
N ARG A 113 -2.43 16.64 17.33
CA ARG A 113 -1.14 17.15 16.84
C ARG A 113 -0.19 16.05 16.42
N GLU A 114 -0.31 14.86 17.02
CA GLU A 114 0.47 13.67 16.69
C GLU A 114 0.09 13.14 15.31
N ASP A 115 -1.20 13.02 14.99
CA ASP A 115 -1.67 12.61 13.65
C ASP A 115 -1.10 13.52 12.55
N ILE A 116 -1.02 14.82 12.82
CA ILE A 116 -0.47 15.80 11.88
C ILE A 116 1.05 15.62 11.77
N ALA A 117 1.75 15.47 12.90
CA ALA A 117 3.19 15.28 12.93
C ALA A 117 3.62 14.01 12.17
N ASP A 118 2.93 12.90 12.38
CA ASP A 118 3.18 11.62 11.71
C ASP A 118 3.19 11.75 10.19
N THR A 119 2.32 12.58 9.63
CA THR A 119 2.27 12.82 8.18
C THR A 119 3.58 13.43 7.67
N PHE A 120 4.14 14.38 8.40
CA PHE A 120 5.41 15.02 8.04
C PHE A 120 6.62 14.13 8.33
N GLU A 121 6.59 13.37 9.42
CA GLU A 121 7.65 12.40 9.75
C GLU A 121 7.84 11.36 8.66
N ARG A 122 6.73 10.87 8.08
CA ARG A 122 6.78 9.94 6.93
C ARG A 122 7.48 10.51 5.71
N LEU A 123 7.51 11.85 5.59
CA LEU A 123 8.22 12.58 4.54
C LEU A 123 9.59 13.08 5.01
N ALA A 124 10.07 12.67 6.18
CA ALA A 124 11.26 13.20 6.83
C ALA A 124 11.28 14.75 6.87
N MET A 125 10.14 15.35 7.20
CA MET A 125 9.92 16.80 7.28
C MET A 125 9.60 17.23 8.71
N LYS A 126 9.88 18.50 9.02
CA LYS A 126 9.36 19.11 10.24
C LYS A 126 7.86 19.36 10.08
N PRO A 127 7.07 19.10 11.14
CA PRO A 127 5.64 19.36 11.11
C PRO A 127 5.30 20.83 10.84
N ASP A 128 4.43 21.04 9.87
CA ASP A 128 3.77 22.34 9.64
C ASP A 128 2.30 22.22 10.07
N TYR A 129 2.00 22.82 11.20
CA TYR A 129 0.67 22.77 11.78
C TYR A 129 -0.31 23.76 11.17
N ASP A 130 0.13 24.65 10.28
CA ASP A 130 -0.72 25.63 9.60
C ASP A 130 -1.14 25.12 8.22
N MET A 131 -0.41 24.17 7.65
CA MET A 131 -0.71 23.56 6.36
C MET A 131 -1.95 22.66 6.45
N ALA A 132 -3.10 23.14 5.97
CA ALA A 132 -4.33 22.36 5.96
C ALA A 132 -4.36 21.27 4.88
N LEU A 133 -3.85 21.58 3.69
CA LEU A 133 -3.73 20.70 2.53
C LEU A 133 -2.29 20.75 2.01
N CYS A 134 -1.78 19.66 1.47
CA CYS A 134 -0.43 19.63 0.91
C CYS A 134 -0.36 20.49 -0.37
N ASP A 135 0.40 21.58 -0.34
CA ASP A 135 0.56 22.57 -1.38
C ASP A 135 1.95 22.55 -2.04
N PHE A 136 2.69 21.46 -1.86
CA PHE A 136 4.03 21.30 -2.43
C PHE A 136 4.19 19.93 -3.10
N ILE A 137 5.24 19.80 -3.90
CA ILE A 137 5.67 18.54 -4.51
C ILE A 137 6.91 18.06 -3.75
N ALA A 138 6.83 16.88 -3.16
CA ALA A 138 7.97 16.30 -2.47
C ALA A 138 9.06 15.93 -3.50
N PRO A 139 10.35 16.23 -3.22
CA PRO A 139 11.44 15.78 -4.06
C PRO A 139 11.50 14.26 -4.15
N LEU A 140 11.82 13.73 -5.35
CA LEU A 140 11.83 12.29 -5.63
C LEU A 140 12.75 11.51 -4.68
N ASP A 141 13.92 12.06 -4.36
CA ASP A 141 14.93 11.40 -3.50
C ASP A 141 14.67 11.58 -2.00
N ARG A 142 13.56 12.18 -1.62
CA ARG A 142 13.22 12.32 -0.20
C ARG A 142 12.86 10.96 0.36
N PRO A 143 13.45 10.54 1.49
CA PRO A 143 13.04 9.32 2.16
C PRO A 143 11.54 9.34 2.47
N PHE A 144 10.85 8.28 2.09
CA PHE A 144 9.46 8.08 2.49
C PHE A 144 9.39 6.94 3.50
N MET A 145 9.20 7.28 4.76
CA MET A 145 9.03 6.35 5.86
C MET A 145 7.56 5.90 6.02
N GLY A 146 6.88 5.78 4.88
CA GLY A 146 5.46 5.55 4.81
C GLY A 146 5.03 4.13 5.12
N GLY A 147 3.74 4.02 5.47
CA GLY A 147 3.11 2.81 5.94
C GLY A 147 3.16 1.64 4.96
N MET A 148 3.08 0.45 5.52
CA MET A 148 3.10 -0.83 4.82
C MET A 148 1.72 -1.14 4.19
N GLY A 149 1.30 -0.32 3.23
CA GLY A 149 0.16 -0.64 2.38
C GLY A 149 0.47 -1.82 1.46
N SER A 150 -0.54 -2.61 1.10
CA SER A 150 -0.43 -3.64 0.07
C SER A 150 -1.24 -3.23 -1.15
N THR A 151 -0.76 -3.60 -2.32
CA THR A 151 -1.44 -3.36 -3.60
C THR A 151 -1.07 -4.45 -4.59
N ASP A 152 -2.01 -4.87 -5.43
CA ASP A 152 -1.80 -5.77 -6.56
C ASP A 152 -0.94 -5.15 -7.67
N VAL A 153 -0.80 -3.82 -7.69
CA VAL A 153 0.18 -3.12 -8.55
C VAL A 153 1.62 -3.59 -8.27
N GLY A 154 1.89 -4.14 -7.08
CA GLY A 154 3.14 -4.80 -6.79
C GLY A 154 3.48 -5.85 -7.85
N ASP A 155 2.61 -6.83 -8.05
CA ASP A 155 2.83 -7.90 -9.04
C ASP A 155 2.92 -7.38 -10.48
N VAL A 156 2.19 -6.32 -10.82
CA VAL A 156 2.34 -5.63 -12.12
C VAL A 156 3.75 -5.07 -12.27
N SER A 157 4.32 -4.49 -11.22
CA SER A 157 5.68 -3.91 -11.25
C SER A 157 6.79 -4.95 -11.43
N TRP A 158 6.53 -6.21 -11.07
CA TRP A 158 7.44 -7.32 -11.36
C TRP A 158 7.30 -7.84 -12.79
N ALA A 159 6.15 -7.63 -13.43
CA ALA A 159 5.91 -8.10 -14.81
C ALA A 159 6.32 -7.06 -15.85
N VAL A 160 6.14 -5.76 -15.56
CA VAL A 160 6.43 -4.66 -16.48
C VAL A 160 6.96 -3.43 -15.73
N PRO A 161 7.76 -2.56 -16.39
CA PRO A 161 8.16 -1.29 -15.81
C PRO A 161 6.95 -0.48 -15.35
N THR A 162 6.90 -0.13 -14.07
CA THR A 162 5.74 0.50 -13.45
C THR A 162 6.18 1.71 -12.62
N VAL A 163 5.34 2.75 -12.60
CA VAL A 163 5.49 3.89 -11.70
C VAL A 163 4.18 4.19 -11.00
N GLN A 164 4.26 4.57 -9.75
CA GLN A 164 3.11 4.96 -8.94
C GLN A 164 3.43 6.25 -8.19
N ALA A 165 2.43 7.13 -8.08
CA ALA A 165 2.54 8.36 -7.31
C ALA A 165 1.42 8.48 -6.28
N ARG A 166 1.61 9.36 -5.31
CA ARG A 166 0.60 9.77 -4.35
C ARG A 166 0.27 11.24 -4.57
N VAL A 167 -1.01 11.55 -4.53
CA VAL A 167 -1.51 12.90 -4.74
C VAL A 167 -2.37 13.30 -3.56
N ALA A 168 -2.27 14.55 -3.12
CA ALA A 168 -3.07 15.06 -2.03
C ALA A 168 -4.56 15.11 -2.40
N THR A 169 -5.41 14.52 -1.56
CA THR A 169 -6.87 14.47 -1.74
C THR A 169 -7.63 14.77 -0.45
N CYS A 170 -6.93 14.97 0.65
CA CYS A 170 -7.52 15.18 1.98
C CYS A 170 -6.61 16.06 2.84
N ALA A 171 -7.15 16.52 3.96
CA ALA A 171 -6.45 17.32 4.95
C ALA A 171 -5.20 16.61 5.48
N VAL A 172 -4.13 17.36 5.70
CA VAL A 172 -2.90 16.88 6.32
C VAL A 172 -3.19 16.33 7.72
N GLY A 173 -2.69 15.13 8.00
CA GLY A 173 -2.95 14.41 9.26
C GLY A 173 -4.09 13.38 9.15
N THR A 174 -4.85 13.35 8.05
CA THR A 174 -5.93 12.38 7.89
C THR A 174 -5.40 10.94 7.82
N ALA A 175 -5.76 10.15 8.81
CA ALA A 175 -5.42 8.72 8.82
C ALA A 175 -6.24 7.94 7.78
N LEU A 176 -5.59 6.97 7.14
CA LEU A 176 -6.29 6.00 6.29
C LEU A 176 -7.27 5.17 7.13
N HIS A 177 -8.38 4.73 6.52
CA HIS A 177 -9.42 3.91 7.18
C HIS A 177 -10.11 4.62 8.36
N SER A 178 -10.23 5.95 8.30
CA SER A 178 -10.92 6.76 9.29
C SER A 178 -12.21 7.38 8.74
N TRP A 179 -13.09 7.82 9.64
CA TRP A 179 -14.29 8.56 9.24
C TRP A 179 -13.92 9.90 8.59
N GLN A 180 -12.81 10.53 9.02
CA GLN A 180 -12.30 11.76 8.43
C GLN A 180 -11.96 11.56 6.95
N GLN A 181 -11.30 10.45 6.60
CA GLN A 181 -11.02 10.13 5.20
C GLN A 181 -12.32 9.94 4.40
N THR A 182 -13.28 9.22 4.96
CA THR A 182 -14.58 8.98 4.30
C THR A 182 -15.35 10.28 4.09
N ALA A 183 -15.39 11.16 5.08
CA ALA A 183 -16.07 12.45 5.01
C ALA A 183 -15.52 13.36 3.90
N GLN A 184 -14.23 13.27 3.61
CA GLN A 184 -13.54 14.07 2.59
C GLN A 184 -13.66 13.49 1.18
N GLY A 185 -14.04 12.22 1.01
CA GLY A 185 -13.98 11.53 -0.28
C GLY A 185 -14.84 12.12 -1.40
N LYS A 186 -15.84 12.94 -1.07
CA LYS A 186 -16.68 13.69 -2.03
C LYS A 186 -16.45 15.20 -1.99
N ALA A 187 -15.48 15.68 -1.21
CA ALA A 187 -15.18 17.09 -1.14
C ALA A 187 -14.54 17.60 -2.45
N PRO A 188 -14.68 18.88 -2.78
CA PRO A 188 -14.04 19.50 -3.96
C PRO A 188 -12.52 19.25 -3.97
N ALA A 189 -11.84 19.35 -2.84
CA ALA A 189 -10.42 19.05 -2.70
C ALA A 189 -10.06 17.62 -3.18
N ALA A 190 -10.85 16.61 -2.81
CA ALA A 190 -10.63 15.23 -3.26
C ALA A 190 -10.77 15.10 -4.78
N HIS A 191 -11.77 15.76 -5.37
CA HIS A 191 -11.97 15.78 -6.83
C HIS A 191 -10.83 16.52 -7.55
N LYS A 192 -10.34 17.64 -7.00
CA LYS A 192 -9.17 18.35 -7.55
C LYS A 192 -7.93 17.48 -7.53
N GLY A 193 -7.67 16.79 -6.41
CA GLY A 193 -6.55 15.85 -6.30
C GLY A 193 -6.67 14.68 -7.29
N MET A 194 -7.86 14.09 -7.43
CA MET A 194 -8.12 13.02 -8.40
C MET A 194 -7.88 13.49 -9.85
N LEU A 195 -8.40 14.65 -10.22
CA LEU A 195 -8.19 15.22 -11.56
C LEU A 195 -6.73 15.58 -11.80
N HIS A 196 -6.03 16.07 -10.78
CA HIS A 196 -4.60 16.37 -10.87
C HIS A 196 -3.79 15.09 -11.07
N ALA A 197 -4.09 14.02 -10.33
CA ALA A 197 -3.49 12.71 -10.54
C ALA A 197 -3.68 12.21 -11.98
N ALA A 198 -4.90 12.34 -12.52
CA ALA A 198 -5.20 11.96 -13.90
C ALA A 198 -4.38 12.76 -14.92
N LYS A 199 -4.17 14.06 -14.69
CA LYS A 199 -3.32 14.93 -15.56
C LYS A 199 -1.87 14.49 -15.53
N VAL A 200 -1.30 14.23 -14.35
CA VAL A 200 0.07 13.73 -14.20
C VAL A 200 0.25 12.38 -14.89
N MET A 201 -0.68 11.45 -14.66
CA MET A 201 -0.66 10.14 -15.32
C MET A 201 -0.72 10.26 -16.84
N ALA A 202 -1.61 11.09 -17.37
CA ALA A 202 -1.75 11.32 -18.81
C ALA A 202 -0.49 11.96 -19.41
N ALA A 203 0.11 12.93 -18.72
CA ALA A 203 1.34 13.60 -19.16
C ALA A 203 2.51 12.59 -19.16
N THR A 204 2.66 11.78 -18.11
CA THR A 204 3.66 10.74 -18.01
C THR A 204 3.48 9.69 -19.10
N ALA A 205 2.24 9.23 -19.34
CA ALA A 205 1.92 8.28 -20.40
C ALA A 205 2.24 8.83 -21.79
N ARG A 206 1.88 10.09 -22.06
CA ARG A 206 2.22 10.79 -23.31
C ARG A 206 3.74 10.81 -23.51
N ARG A 207 4.50 11.16 -22.48
CA ARG A 207 5.96 11.17 -22.54
C ARG A 207 6.51 9.75 -22.84
N ALA A 208 6.02 8.73 -22.16
CA ALA A 208 6.40 7.35 -22.42
C ALA A 208 6.09 6.91 -23.86
N LEU A 209 4.98 7.35 -24.46
CA LEU A 209 4.60 7.04 -25.84
C LEU A 209 5.44 7.78 -26.90
N THR A 210 5.99 8.95 -26.54
CA THR A 210 6.71 9.83 -27.49
C THR A 210 8.22 9.85 -27.29
N ASP A 211 8.73 9.22 -26.23
CA ASP A 211 10.16 9.16 -25.91
C ASP A 211 10.64 7.69 -25.87
N PRO A 212 11.15 7.15 -26.99
CA PRO A 212 11.69 5.81 -27.05
C PRO A 212 12.88 5.57 -26.11
N ALA A 213 13.66 6.64 -25.80
CA ALA A 213 14.81 6.51 -24.91
C ALA A 213 14.36 6.28 -23.46
N LEU A 214 13.29 6.93 -23.01
CA LEU A 214 12.68 6.69 -21.70
C LEU A 214 12.23 5.22 -21.58
N ILE A 215 11.54 4.70 -22.60
CA ILE A 215 11.07 3.31 -22.59
C ILE A 215 12.25 2.32 -22.58
N ALA A 216 13.31 2.58 -23.36
CA ALA A 216 14.50 1.75 -23.34
C ALA A 216 15.19 1.74 -21.97
N ALA A 217 15.31 2.91 -21.33
CA ALA A 217 15.87 3.04 -19.98
C ALA A 217 15.01 2.32 -18.93
N ALA A 218 13.68 2.48 -18.99
CA ALA A 218 12.74 1.83 -18.09
C ALA A 218 12.79 0.30 -18.18
N LYS A 219 12.84 -0.26 -19.41
CA LYS A 219 12.99 -1.70 -19.63
C LYS A 219 14.31 -2.21 -19.10
N LYS A 220 15.41 -1.52 -19.40
CA LYS A 220 16.74 -1.89 -18.92
C LYS A 220 16.82 -1.92 -17.39
N ALA A 221 16.26 -0.92 -16.71
CA ALA A 221 16.21 -0.88 -15.25
C ALA A 221 15.41 -2.05 -14.69
N HIS A 222 14.27 -2.38 -15.29
CA HIS A 222 13.43 -3.50 -14.90
C HIS A 222 14.12 -4.85 -15.11
N GLU A 223 14.74 -5.07 -16.27
CA GLU A 223 15.51 -6.28 -16.58
C GLU A 223 16.68 -6.47 -15.62
N SER A 224 17.40 -5.40 -15.27
CA SER A 224 18.47 -5.43 -14.29
C SER A 224 17.97 -5.82 -12.90
N HIS A 225 16.82 -5.30 -12.49
CA HIS A 225 16.19 -5.67 -11.21
C HIS A 225 15.79 -7.15 -11.20
N LEU A 226 15.16 -7.66 -12.26
CA LEU A 226 14.75 -9.05 -12.35
C LEU A 226 15.94 -10.03 -12.43
N ALA A 227 17.08 -9.61 -13.00
CA ALA A 227 18.29 -10.42 -13.02
C ALA A 227 18.89 -10.60 -11.61
N GLU A 228 18.78 -9.58 -10.76
CA GLU A 228 19.24 -9.65 -9.37
C GLU A 228 18.20 -10.33 -8.46
N TYR A 229 16.93 -10.04 -8.67
CA TYR A 229 15.79 -10.54 -7.86
C TYR A 229 14.75 -11.21 -8.78
N PRO A 230 14.89 -12.50 -9.08
CA PRO A 230 13.93 -13.21 -9.93
C PRO A 230 12.52 -13.20 -9.31
N TYR A 231 11.52 -12.86 -10.12
CA TYR A 231 10.13 -12.88 -9.66
C TYR A 231 9.61 -14.30 -9.46
N THR A 232 8.98 -14.53 -8.33
CA THR A 232 8.21 -15.73 -8.04
C THR A 232 6.83 -15.31 -7.55
N CYS A 233 5.78 -15.72 -8.25
CA CYS A 233 4.41 -15.42 -7.84
C CYS A 233 4.15 -16.00 -6.44
N PRO A 234 3.71 -15.18 -5.47
CA PRO A 234 3.45 -15.65 -4.11
C PRO A 234 2.12 -16.42 -3.98
N ILE A 235 1.30 -16.45 -5.03
CA ILE A 235 0.05 -17.21 -5.07
C ILE A 235 0.36 -18.64 -5.55
N PRO A 236 0.05 -19.68 -4.77
CA PRO A 236 0.22 -21.06 -5.21
C PRO A 236 -0.59 -21.36 -6.49
N PRO A 237 -0.06 -22.18 -7.42
CA PRO A 237 -0.71 -22.44 -8.71
C PRO A 237 -2.11 -23.07 -8.60
N GLU A 238 -2.38 -23.78 -7.52
CA GLU A 238 -3.67 -24.43 -7.23
C GLU A 238 -4.72 -23.43 -6.70
N THR A 239 -4.32 -22.23 -6.29
CA THR A 239 -5.25 -21.22 -5.78
C THR A 239 -6.12 -20.68 -6.92
N ARG A 240 -7.43 -20.90 -6.82
CA ARG A 240 -8.41 -20.43 -7.78
C ARG A 240 -8.96 -19.06 -7.37
N PRO A 241 -9.23 -18.14 -8.31
CA PRO A 241 -9.95 -16.92 -8.02
C PRO A 241 -11.30 -17.24 -7.36
N PRO A 242 -11.76 -16.46 -6.37
CA PRO A 242 -13.07 -16.65 -5.75
C PRO A 242 -14.17 -16.11 -6.67
N VAL A 243 -14.17 -16.52 -7.94
CA VAL A 243 -15.26 -16.25 -8.89
C VAL A 243 -16.40 -17.18 -8.50
N GLY A 244 -17.46 -16.59 -8.00
CA GLY A 244 -18.52 -17.26 -7.28
C GLY A 244 -19.00 -18.56 -7.92
N GLU A 245 -19.00 -19.59 -7.11
CA GLU A 245 -20.07 -20.57 -7.18
C GLU A 245 -21.30 -19.83 -6.65
N GLY A 246 -22.17 -19.40 -7.57
CA GLY A 246 -23.42 -18.76 -7.27
C GLY A 246 -24.40 -19.66 -6.51
#